data_d8dcac4d759af2c4b3ce9e5bb24fbd18
#
_entry.id   d8dcac4d759af2c4b3ce9e5bb24fbd18
#
_cell.length_a   1.000
_cell.length_b   1.000
_cell.length_c   1.000
_cell.angle_alpha   90.00
_cell.angle_beta   90.00
_cell.angle_gamma   90.00
#
_symmetry.space_group_name_H-M   'P 1'
#
loop_
_entity.id
_entity.type
_entity.pdbx_description
1 polymer ?
#
loop_
_entity_poly.entity_id
_entity_poly.type
_entity_poly.pdbx_seq_one_letter_code
_entity_poly.pdbx_strand_id
1 'polypeptide(L)'
;NQSGKLFVQWQNRFLLADGVDTVFVKATKTLPPNIDVSAVNVGLDYDWNKTDYKLNPRSGNEVKIITTLGLKNIKRNSVITAIKDQTFNYNSLYDTLKAKSYQLKVQIIVAYYFPIGKQATIKTALNSGLYNSPNIFRNELFQLGGYRLLRGFTEESIYATQYAVGSVEYRYRLSLNSNLFGFVDVGVVKNKFQSINVNNNFLGTGLGLLFETKFGLLNLSYAIGKRNDIKFNIREASKIHIGYINYF
;
A
#
# COMPACT_ATOMS: atom_id res chain seq x y z
N ASN A 1 -2.35 21.42 -13.85
CA ASN A 1 -2.33 21.92 -12.46
C ASN A 1 -1.09 21.41 -11.74
N GLN A 2 -0.53 22.25 -10.86
CA GLN A 2 0.63 21.92 -10.04
C GLN A 2 0.33 22.39 -8.62
N SER A 3 0.57 21.55 -7.64
CA SER A 3 0.43 21.90 -6.23
C SER A 3 1.51 21.26 -5.39
N GLY A 4 1.98 21.99 -4.37
CA GLY A 4 2.89 21.49 -3.36
C GLY A 4 2.34 21.84 -1.97
N LYS A 5 2.36 20.87 -1.05
CA LYS A 5 1.91 21.05 0.33
C LYS A 5 3.00 20.59 1.28
N LEU A 6 3.40 21.46 2.20
CA LEU A 6 4.15 21.07 3.38
C LEU A 6 3.16 20.75 4.50
N PHE A 7 3.38 19.68 5.23
CA PHE A 7 2.50 19.29 6.32
C PHE A 7 3.29 18.74 7.51
N VAL A 8 2.69 18.88 8.68
CA VAL A 8 3.13 18.20 9.90
C VAL A 8 2.08 17.17 10.25
N GLN A 9 2.49 15.96 10.52
CA GLN A 9 1.61 14.85 10.87
C GLN A 9 2.00 14.30 12.23
N TRP A 10 1.04 14.24 13.13
CA TRP A 10 1.15 13.48 14.35
C TRP A 10 0.38 12.18 14.19
N GLN A 11 1.04 11.04 14.42
CA GLN A 11 0.49 9.73 14.25
C GLN A 11 0.66 8.90 15.52
N ASN A 12 -0.44 8.30 15.98
CA ASN A 12 -0.45 7.32 17.04
C ASN A 12 -1.11 6.04 16.55
N ARG A 13 -0.44 4.91 16.75
CA ARG A 13 -0.96 3.57 16.51
C ARG A 13 -0.92 2.82 17.81
N PHE A 14 -2.07 2.40 18.29
CA PHE A 14 -2.22 1.62 19.51
C PHE A 14 -2.85 0.27 19.19
N LEU A 15 -2.39 -0.76 19.86
CA LEU A 15 -3.05 -2.06 19.86
C LEU A 15 -4.09 -2.06 20.98
N LEU A 16 -5.31 -2.44 20.65
CA LEU A 16 -6.32 -2.76 21.66
C LEU A 16 -5.88 -4.00 22.45
N ALA A 17 -6.34 -4.14 23.69
CA ALA A 17 -5.93 -5.22 24.58
C ALA A 17 -6.16 -6.61 23.96
N ASP A 18 -7.28 -6.79 23.29
CA ASP A 18 -7.68 -8.02 22.56
C ASP A 18 -6.91 -8.22 21.24
N GLY A 19 -6.25 -7.18 20.72
CA GLY A 19 -5.39 -7.24 19.54
C GLY A 19 -3.94 -7.66 19.85
N VAL A 20 -3.59 -7.84 21.13
CA VAL A 20 -2.26 -8.29 21.55
C VAL A 20 -2.25 -9.81 21.70
N ASP A 21 -1.56 -10.51 20.78
CA ASP A 21 -1.38 -11.96 20.87
C ASP A 21 -0.41 -12.33 22.00
N THR A 22 -0.94 -12.42 23.21
CA THR A 22 -0.16 -12.81 24.41
C THR A 22 0.29 -14.26 24.39
N VAL A 23 -0.42 -15.14 23.65
CA VAL A 23 -0.04 -16.55 23.48
C VAL A 23 1.23 -16.61 22.64
N PHE A 24 1.25 -15.90 21.51
CA PHE A 24 2.46 -15.78 20.69
C PHE A 24 3.64 -15.22 21.49
N VAL A 25 3.44 -14.11 22.22
CA VAL A 25 4.50 -13.47 22.99
C VAL A 25 5.06 -14.41 24.06
N LYS A 26 4.23 -15.17 24.77
CA LYS A 26 4.65 -16.17 25.77
C LYS A 26 5.42 -17.32 25.14
N ALA A 27 4.93 -17.85 24.01
CA ALA A 27 5.55 -18.98 23.33
C ALA A 27 6.91 -18.64 22.71
N THR A 28 7.02 -17.45 22.08
CA THR A 28 8.21 -17.07 21.31
C THR A 28 9.22 -16.22 22.10
N LYS A 29 8.78 -15.62 23.21
CA LYS A 29 9.56 -14.61 23.98
C LYS A 29 10.06 -13.47 23.08
N THR A 30 9.24 -13.06 22.10
CA THR A 30 9.49 -11.96 21.18
C THR A 30 8.30 -11.00 21.13
N LEU A 31 8.54 -9.77 20.68
CA LEU A 31 7.45 -8.82 20.45
C LEU A 31 6.56 -9.27 19.29
N PRO A 32 5.24 -9.00 19.35
CA PRO A 32 4.34 -9.33 18.27
C PRO A 32 4.66 -8.51 17.01
N PRO A 33 4.18 -8.95 15.84
CA PRO A 33 4.40 -8.23 14.57
C PRO A 33 3.89 -6.79 14.58
N ASN A 34 2.85 -6.50 15.33
CA ASN A 34 2.27 -5.17 15.52
C ASN A 34 2.59 -4.66 16.91
N ILE A 35 2.93 -3.37 17.03
CA ILE A 35 3.23 -2.72 18.32
C ILE A 35 2.65 -1.31 18.40
N ASP A 36 2.68 -0.76 19.61
CA ASP A 36 2.31 0.62 19.87
C ASP A 36 3.42 1.57 19.44
N VAL A 37 3.09 2.48 18.51
CA VAL A 37 4.03 3.45 17.96
C VAL A 37 3.38 4.83 17.91
N SER A 38 4.10 5.85 18.36
CA SER A 38 3.78 7.25 18.07
C SER A 38 4.88 7.87 17.20
N ALA A 39 4.50 8.77 16.32
CA ALA A 39 5.43 9.47 15.46
C ALA A 39 5.00 10.91 15.22
N VAL A 40 6.00 11.79 15.08
CA VAL A 40 5.83 13.16 14.59
C VAL A 40 6.62 13.27 13.30
N ASN A 41 5.94 13.63 12.23
CA ASN A 41 6.51 13.68 10.89
C ASN A 41 6.34 15.07 10.29
N VAL A 42 7.32 15.49 9.51
CA VAL A 42 7.23 16.58 8.55
C VAL A 42 7.21 15.97 7.16
N GLY A 43 6.36 16.47 6.29
CA GLY A 43 6.24 15.88 4.95
C GLY A 43 6.00 16.91 3.86
N LEU A 44 6.29 16.48 2.65
CA LEU A 44 6.01 17.16 1.39
C LEU A 44 5.08 16.27 0.57
N ASP A 45 3.96 16.83 0.11
CA ASP A 45 3.08 16.24 -0.90
C ASP A 45 3.13 17.14 -2.13
N TYR A 46 3.72 16.64 -3.21
CA TYR A 46 3.82 17.31 -4.48
C TYR A 46 2.97 16.59 -5.51
N ASP A 47 2.08 17.33 -6.15
CA ASP A 47 1.16 16.84 -7.18
C ASP A 47 1.30 17.67 -8.45
N TRP A 48 1.58 17.01 -9.55
CA TRP A 48 1.63 17.59 -10.88
C TRP A 48 0.70 16.81 -11.80
N ASN A 49 -0.31 17.48 -12.30
CA ASN A 49 -1.28 16.92 -13.23
C ASN A 49 -1.40 17.79 -14.50
N LYS A 50 -1.03 17.19 -15.63
CA LYS A 50 -1.17 17.74 -17.00
C LYS A 50 -2.02 16.83 -17.87
N THR A 51 -3.07 16.24 -17.33
CA THR A 51 -4.02 15.45 -18.11
C THR A 51 -5.09 16.33 -18.76
N ASP A 52 -5.61 15.86 -19.89
CA ASP A 52 -6.70 16.51 -20.61
C ASP A 52 -8.03 16.51 -19.83
N TYR A 53 -8.24 15.46 -19.01
CA TYR A 53 -9.43 15.33 -18.20
C TYR A 53 -9.13 14.62 -16.87
N LYS A 54 -9.77 15.04 -15.79
CA LYS A 54 -9.43 14.61 -14.43
C LYS A 54 -9.86 13.16 -14.11
N LEU A 55 -11.07 12.77 -14.51
CA LEU A 55 -11.67 11.49 -14.07
C LEU A 55 -11.31 10.31 -14.96
N ASN A 56 -11.23 10.53 -16.28
CA ASN A 56 -10.93 9.51 -17.28
C ASN A 56 -10.01 10.09 -18.35
N PRO A 57 -8.73 10.37 -18.00
CA PRO A 57 -7.81 11.02 -18.93
C PRO A 57 -7.52 10.16 -20.14
N ARG A 58 -7.36 10.82 -21.29
CA ARG A 58 -6.93 10.21 -22.53
C ARG A 58 -5.50 10.57 -22.90
N SER A 59 -5.05 11.76 -22.51
CA SER A 59 -3.72 12.25 -22.83
C SER A 59 -3.11 13.00 -21.65
N GLY A 60 -1.78 13.08 -21.64
CA GLY A 60 -1.03 13.82 -20.65
C GLY A 60 -0.40 12.91 -19.60
N ASN A 61 0.01 13.53 -18.51
CA ASN A 61 0.72 12.83 -17.42
C ASN A 61 0.37 13.38 -16.05
N GLU A 62 0.58 12.54 -15.05
CA GLU A 62 0.45 12.91 -13.65
C GLU A 62 1.64 12.34 -12.85
N VAL A 63 2.10 13.11 -11.89
CA VAL A 63 3.18 12.73 -10.97
C VAL A 63 2.76 13.14 -9.57
N LYS A 64 2.82 12.21 -8.63
CA LYS A 64 2.60 12.50 -7.23
C LYS A 64 3.78 11.97 -6.43
N ILE A 65 4.37 12.82 -5.58
CA ILE A 65 5.48 12.49 -4.70
C ILE A 65 5.07 12.85 -3.28
N ILE A 66 5.08 11.87 -2.41
CA ILE A 66 4.81 12.06 -0.97
C ILE A 66 6.06 11.62 -0.22
N THR A 67 6.64 12.55 0.53
CA THR A 67 7.81 12.27 1.37
C THR A 67 7.50 12.66 2.81
N THR A 68 7.79 11.79 3.75
CA THR A 68 7.69 12.08 5.18
C THR A 68 8.97 11.69 5.89
N LEU A 69 9.49 12.60 6.69
CA LEU A 69 10.62 12.38 7.58
C LEU A 69 10.17 12.70 9.01
N GLY A 70 10.50 11.86 9.95
CA GLY A 70 10.08 12.11 11.31
C GLY A 70 10.80 11.29 12.36
N LEU A 71 10.37 11.53 13.59
CA LEU A 71 10.82 10.80 14.77
C LEU A 71 9.67 9.91 15.23
N LYS A 72 9.97 8.65 15.45
CA LYS A 72 9.04 7.70 16.03
C LYS A 72 9.49 7.27 17.42
N ASN A 73 8.52 6.98 18.25
CA ASN A 73 8.69 6.45 19.58
C ASN A 73 7.90 5.15 19.72
N ILE A 74 8.60 4.06 20.04
CA ILE A 74 8.00 2.76 20.33
C ILE A 74 7.53 2.82 21.78
N LYS A 75 6.24 2.57 22.00
CA LYS A 75 5.64 2.57 23.35
C LYS A 75 5.56 1.16 23.89
N ARG A 76 5.83 1.02 25.19
CA ARG A 76 5.62 -0.25 25.89
C ARG A 76 4.12 -0.51 26.01
N ASN A 77 3.68 -1.67 25.55
CA ASN A 77 2.29 -2.09 25.70
C ASN A 77 2.05 -2.66 27.09
N SER A 78 1.04 -2.15 27.79
CA SER A 78 0.75 -2.55 29.18
C SER A 78 0.34 -4.01 29.31
N VAL A 79 -0.33 -4.59 28.30
CA VAL A 79 -0.73 -6.00 28.29
C VAL A 79 0.49 -6.91 28.23
N ILE A 80 1.51 -6.57 27.41
CA ILE A 80 2.74 -7.33 27.31
C ILE A 80 3.57 -7.20 28.58
N THR A 81 3.73 -5.99 29.09
CA THR A 81 4.55 -5.74 30.29
C THR A 81 3.92 -6.28 31.58
N ALA A 82 2.60 -6.49 31.61
CA ALA A 82 1.89 -7.09 32.73
C ALA A 82 1.91 -8.63 32.74
N ILE A 83 2.47 -9.28 31.71
CA ILE A 83 2.60 -10.75 31.69
C ILE A 83 3.51 -11.20 32.83
N LYS A 84 2.96 -12.01 33.73
CA LYS A 84 3.70 -12.60 34.85
C LYS A 84 4.28 -13.95 34.42
N ASP A 85 5.60 -14.10 34.56
CA ASP A 85 6.34 -15.33 34.31
C ASP A 85 7.52 -15.35 35.29
N GLN A 86 7.74 -16.50 35.96
CA GLN A 86 8.83 -16.64 36.93
C GLN A 86 10.22 -16.74 36.25
N THR A 87 10.23 -17.10 34.97
CA THR A 87 11.46 -17.42 34.23
C THR A 87 11.87 -16.33 33.24
N PHE A 88 10.97 -15.39 32.91
CA PHE A 88 11.21 -14.38 31.87
C PHE A 88 10.58 -13.02 32.18
N ASN A 89 11.37 -11.97 32.02
CA ASN A 89 10.91 -10.60 32.18
C ASN A 89 10.50 -10.00 30.81
N TYR A 90 9.20 -9.90 30.55
CA TYR A 90 8.69 -9.38 29.29
C TYR A 90 8.97 -7.90 29.05
N ASN A 91 9.34 -7.13 30.08
CA ASN A 91 9.81 -5.76 29.88
C ASN A 91 11.12 -5.71 29.10
N SER A 92 11.98 -6.72 29.24
CA SER A 92 13.28 -6.79 28.55
C SER A 92 13.15 -6.89 27.04
N LEU A 93 11.99 -7.30 26.50
CA LEU A 93 11.74 -7.33 25.06
C LEU A 93 11.85 -5.95 24.39
N TYR A 94 11.68 -4.89 25.16
CA TYR A 94 11.80 -3.51 24.68
C TYR A 94 13.20 -2.92 24.86
N ASP A 95 14.08 -3.54 25.65
CA ASP A 95 15.38 -2.97 26.01
C ASP A 95 16.37 -3.00 24.84
N THR A 96 16.22 -3.96 23.91
CA THR A 96 17.03 -4.07 22.69
C THR A 96 16.58 -3.12 21.58
N LEU A 97 15.40 -2.48 21.73
CA LEU A 97 14.84 -1.58 20.73
C LEU A 97 15.31 -0.14 20.97
N LYS A 98 15.61 0.55 19.88
CA LYS A 98 15.75 2.02 19.94
C LYS A 98 14.35 2.62 20.11
N ALA A 99 13.97 2.91 21.37
CA ALA A 99 12.67 3.46 21.70
C ALA A 99 12.35 4.71 20.86
N LYS A 100 13.34 5.62 20.70
CA LYS A 100 13.26 6.77 19.81
C LYS A 100 14.14 6.54 18.59
N SER A 101 13.58 6.68 17.40
CA SER A 101 14.30 6.50 16.14
C SER A 101 13.72 7.37 15.04
N TYR A 102 14.50 7.57 13.97
CA TYR A 102 14.00 8.23 12.78
C TYR A 102 13.15 7.29 11.94
N GLN A 103 12.31 7.88 11.09
CA GLN A 103 11.63 7.18 10.00
C GLN A 103 11.60 8.06 8.75
N LEU A 104 11.81 7.43 7.61
CA LEU A 104 11.68 8.03 6.28
C LEU A 104 10.70 7.20 5.48
N LYS A 105 9.67 7.84 4.94
CA LYS A 105 8.71 7.22 4.03
C LYS A 105 8.63 8.06 2.76
N VAL A 106 8.84 7.42 1.60
CA VAL A 106 8.75 8.05 0.28
C VAL A 106 7.80 7.23 -0.56
N GLN A 107 6.90 7.89 -1.27
CA GLN A 107 6.01 7.27 -2.25
C GLN A 107 6.02 8.12 -3.51
N ILE A 108 6.17 7.46 -4.66
CA ILE A 108 6.18 8.08 -5.99
C ILE A 108 5.13 7.38 -6.84
N ILE A 109 4.22 8.16 -7.41
CA ILE A 109 3.18 7.68 -8.33
C ILE A 109 3.31 8.50 -9.60
N VAL A 110 3.48 7.81 -10.72
CA VAL A 110 3.57 8.41 -12.06
C VAL A 110 2.60 7.70 -12.97
N ALA A 111 1.86 8.43 -13.78
CA ALA A 111 1.10 7.84 -14.86
C ALA A 111 1.20 8.70 -16.12
N TYR A 112 1.16 8.03 -17.25
CA TYR A 112 1.16 8.63 -18.57
C TYR A 112 0.04 8.03 -19.42
N TYR A 113 -0.64 8.88 -20.17
CA TYR A 113 -1.80 8.54 -21.00
C TYR A 113 -1.51 8.84 -22.45
N PHE A 114 -1.58 7.81 -23.29
CA PHE A 114 -1.34 7.87 -24.74
C PHE A 114 -2.67 7.66 -25.47
N PRO A 115 -3.23 8.66 -26.15
CA PRO A 115 -4.42 8.47 -26.95
C PRO A 115 -4.14 7.61 -28.18
N ILE A 116 -5.00 6.63 -28.45
CA ILE A 116 -4.98 5.80 -29.64
C ILE A 116 -6.28 6.03 -30.40
N GLY A 117 -6.18 6.68 -31.55
CA GLY A 117 -7.34 7.06 -32.34
C GLY A 117 -8.35 7.91 -31.53
N LYS A 118 -9.64 7.73 -31.79
CA LYS A 118 -10.70 8.57 -31.19
C LYS A 118 -11.21 8.06 -29.83
N GLN A 119 -11.12 6.76 -29.55
CA GLN A 119 -11.80 6.14 -28.40
C GLN A 119 -10.89 5.35 -27.48
N ALA A 120 -9.68 4.98 -27.92
CA ALA A 120 -8.77 4.19 -27.13
C ALA A 120 -7.68 5.03 -26.44
N THR A 121 -7.16 4.52 -25.34
CA THR A 121 -6.06 5.11 -24.57
C THR A 121 -5.21 3.98 -23.97
N ILE A 122 -3.90 4.09 -24.07
CA ILE A 122 -2.98 3.29 -23.24
C ILE A 122 -2.58 4.15 -22.04
N LYS A 123 -2.82 3.63 -20.86
CA LYS A 123 -2.26 4.16 -19.60
C LYS A 123 -1.07 3.32 -19.22
N THR A 124 0.05 3.96 -18.95
CA THR A 124 1.20 3.35 -18.26
C THR A 124 1.34 4.02 -16.89
N ALA A 125 1.62 3.24 -15.86
CA ALA A 125 1.78 3.79 -14.52
C ALA A 125 2.91 3.08 -13.77
N LEU A 126 3.55 3.82 -12.88
CA LEU A 126 4.50 3.32 -11.89
C LEU A 126 4.09 3.84 -10.51
N ASN A 127 3.97 2.94 -9.56
CA ASN A 127 3.78 3.28 -8.16
C ASN A 127 4.89 2.61 -7.35
N SER A 128 5.65 3.39 -6.62
CA SER A 128 6.77 2.89 -5.83
C SER A 128 6.77 3.50 -4.42
N GLY A 129 7.28 2.75 -3.47
CA GLY A 129 7.39 3.20 -2.09
C GLY A 129 8.62 2.65 -1.39
N LEU A 130 9.17 3.47 -0.50
CA LEU A 130 10.28 3.16 0.38
C LEU A 130 9.93 3.56 1.80
N TYR A 131 10.03 2.63 2.73
CA TYR A 131 9.98 2.90 4.17
C TYR A 131 11.27 2.45 4.82
N ASN A 132 11.96 3.35 5.50
CA ASN A 132 13.22 3.10 6.19
C ASN A 132 13.15 3.59 7.64
N SER A 133 13.51 2.71 8.56
CA SER A 133 13.62 2.98 9.99
C SER A 133 14.45 1.85 10.65
N PRO A 134 15.16 2.07 11.77
CA PRO A 134 15.94 1.02 12.43
C PRO A 134 15.11 -0.18 12.88
N ASN A 135 13.95 0.06 13.49
CA ASN A 135 13.04 -0.98 13.96
C ASN A 135 11.71 -0.82 13.25
N ILE A 136 11.35 -1.76 12.40
CA ILE A 136 10.12 -1.74 11.61
C ILE A 136 9.19 -2.83 12.12
N PHE A 137 7.90 -2.51 12.23
CA PHE A 137 6.84 -3.43 12.61
C PHE A 137 5.77 -3.49 11.53
N ARG A 138 5.00 -4.58 11.50
CA ARG A 138 4.04 -4.87 10.44
C ARG A 138 3.01 -3.75 10.24
N ASN A 139 2.52 -3.14 11.31
CA ASN A 139 1.53 -2.06 11.26
C ASN A 139 2.10 -0.70 10.77
N GLU A 140 3.39 -0.64 10.42
CA GLU A 140 4.03 0.53 9.83
C GLU A 140 4.24 0.39 8.32
N LEU A 141 4.16 -0.84 7.79
CA LEU A 141 4.46 -1.18 6.41
C LEU A 141 3.45 -0.58 5.41
N PHE A 142 3.86 -0.47 4.16
CA PHE A 142 2.91 -0.28 3.08
C PHE A 142 2.05 -1.53 2.94
N GLN A 143 0.78 -1.33 2.61
CA GLN A 143 -0.17 -2.39 2.31
C GLN A 143 -0.57 -2.27 0.85
N LEU A 144 -0.37 -3.34 0.09
CA LEU A 144 -0.60 -3.41 -1.34
C LEU A 144 -1.60 -4.53 -1.66
N GLY A 145 -2.11 -4.50 -2.86
CA GLY A 145 -3.15 -5.40 -3.37
C GLY A 145 -4.48 -4.68 -3.47
N GLY A 146 -5.34 -5.14 -4.38
CA GLY A 146 -6.67 -4.59 -4.58
C GLY A 146 -6.84 -3.83 -5.89
N TYR A 147 -7.98 -3.17 -6.05
CA TYR A 147 -8.38 -2.58 -7.34
C TYR A 147 -7.53 -1.37 -7.77
N ARG A 148 -6.86 -0.71 -6.85
CA ARG A 148 -6.03 0.50 -7.13
C ARG A 148 -4.61 0.17 -7.50
N LEU A 149 -4.07 -0.91 -6.94
CA LEU A 149 -2.66 -1.24 -7.08
C LEU A 149 -2.46 -2.75 -6.93
N LEU A 150 -1.82 -3.36 -7.92
CA LEU A 150 -1.51 -4.79 -7.93
C LEU A 150 -2.81 -5.65 -7.89
N ARG A 151 -3.62 -5.52 -8.94
CA ARG A 151 -4.89 -6.23 -9.11
C ARG A 151 -4.68 -7.74 -9.27
N GLY A 152 -5.65 -8.55 -8.81
CA GLY A 152 -5.52 -10.00 -8.71
C GLY A 152 -5.08 -10.49 -7.33
N PHE A 153 -4.82 -9.56 -6.40
CA PHE A 153 -4.52 -9.85 -4.99
C PHE A 153 -5.55 -9.21 -4.08
N THR A 154 -5.77 -9.81 -2.91
CA THR A 154 -6.72 -9.29 -1.91
C THR A 154 -6.32 -7.89 -1.47
N GLU A 155 -7.29 -7.03 -1.22
CA GLU A 155 -7.08 -5.65 -0.78
C GLU A 155 -6.16 -5.61 0.45
N GLU A 156 -5.12 -4.76 0.40
CA GLU A 156 -4.17 -4.50 1.50
C GLU A 156 -3.49 -5.74 2.10
N SER A 157 -3.45 -6.87 1.37
CA SER A 157 -2.92 -8.15 1.91
C SER A 157 -1.40 -8.30 1.82
N ILE A 158 -0.74 -7.48 1.02
CA ILE A 158 0.70 -7.57 0.76
C ILE A 158 1.41 -6.45 1.53
N TYR A 159 2.27 -6.85 2.47
CA TYR A 159 3.05 -5.92 3.29
C TYR A 159 4.41 -5.67 2.68
N ALA A 160 4.84 -4.40 2.63
CA ALA A 160 6.08 -3.98 1.99
C ALA A 160 6.84 -2.91 2.79
N THR A 161 8.15 -3.07 2.92
CA THR A 161 9.07 -1.97 3.27
C THR A 161 9.48 -1.19 2.04
N GLN A 162 9.61 -1.89 0.90
CA GLN A 162 9.93 -1.30 -0.40
C GLN A 162 9.12 -2.00 -1.47
N TYR A 163 8.64 -1.25 -2.44
CA TYR A 163 7.95 -1.83 -3.58
C TYR A 163 8.08 -0.94 -4.83
N ALA A 164 7.94 -1.58 -5.98
CA ALA A 164 7.70 -0.92 -7.25
C ALA A 164 6.67 -1.76 -8.03
N VAL A 165 5.60 -1.12 -8.48
CA VAL A 165 4.53 -1.72 -9.28
C VAL A 165 4.37 -0.92 -10.55
N GLY A 166 4.67 -1.55 -11.68
CA GLY A 166 4.38 -1.05 -13.02
C GLY A 166 3.03 -1.58 -13.50
N SER A 167 2.28 -0.75 -14.20
CA SER A 167 0.98 -1.09 -14.77
C SER A 167 0.88 -0.60 -16.21
N VAL A 168 0.34 -1.45 -17.08
CA VAL A 168 -0.09 -1.07 -18.43
C VAL A 168 -1.57 -1.41 -18.57
N GLU A 169 -2.36 -0.45 -19.05
CA GLU A 169 -3.79 -0.59 -19.16
C GLU A 169 -4.27 -0.04 -20.50
N TYR A 170 -4.93 -0.88 -21.29
CA TYR A 170 -5.65 -0.47 -22.50
C TYR A 170 -7.09 -0.15 -22.13
N ARG A 171 -7.52 1.07 -22.44
CA ARG A 171 -8.87 1.59 -22.16
C ARG A 171 -9.60 1.86 -23.46
N TYR A 172 -10.82 1.34 -23.59
CA TYR A 172 -11.74 1.69 -24.65
C TYR A 172 -12.90 2.51 -24.07
N ARG A 173 -12.99 3.78 -24.47
CA ARG A 173 -13.96 4.75 -23.95
C ARG A 173 -15.36 4.47 -24.49
N LEU A 174 -16.31 4.25 -23.58
CA LEU A 174 -17.72 4.07 -23.86
C LEU A 174 -18.48 5.40 -23.77
N SER A 175 -18.13 6.23 -22.77
CA SER A 175 -18.65 7.58 -22.57
C SER A 175 -17.54 8.47 -21.99
N LEU A 176 -17.85 9.71 -21.60
CA LEU A 176 -16.87 10.63 -21.02
C LEU A 176 -16.18 10.02 -19.79
N ASN A 177 -16.95 9.42 -18.89
CA ASN A 177 -16.50 8.87 -17.63
C ASN A 177 -16.59 7.33 -17.55
N SER A 178 -16.86 6.65 -18.68
CA SER A 178 -16.98 5.19 -18.71
C SER A 178 -16.04 4.58 -19.73
N ASN A 179 -15.39 3.49 -19.36
CA ASN A 179 -14.51 2.73 -20.25
C ASN A 179 -14.50 1.24 -19.90
N LEU A 180 -14.27 0.43 -20.91
CA LEU A 180 -13.85 -0.96 -20.77
C LEU A 180 -12.32 -0.98 -20.78
N PHE A 181 -11.70 -1.77 -19.93
CA PHE A 181 -10.23 -1.83 -19.86
C PHE A 181 -9.71 -3.24 -19.66
N GLY A 182 -8.51 -3.49 -20.23
CA GLY A 182 -7.69 -4.64 -19.93
C GLY A 182 -6.35 -4.19 -19.37
N PHE A 183 -5.75 -4.94 -18.46
CA PHE A 183 -4.54 -4.52 -17.77
C PHE A 183 -3.56 -5.65 -17.47
N VAL A 184 -2.30 -5.23 -17.29
CA VAL A 184 -1.23 -6.05 -16.72
C VAL A 184 -0.52 -5.21 -15.66
N ASP A 185 -0.41 -5.75 -14.45
CA ASP A 185 0.34 -5.19 -13.34
C ASP A 185 1.53 -6.09 -13.01
N VAL A 186 2.73 -5.53 -12.90
CA VAL A 186 3.95 -6.24 -12.50
C VAL A 186 4.51 -5.57 -11.26
N GLY A 187 4.71 -6.33 -10.19
CA GLY A 187 5.20 -5.81 -8.92
C GLY A 187 6.45 -6.53 -8.42
N VAL A 188 7.39 -5.77 -7.87
CA VAL A 188 8.48 -6.28 -7.05
C VAL A 188 8.33 -5.71 -5.65
N VAL A 189 8.33 -6.58 -4.65
CA VAL A 189 8.05 -6.22 -3.27
C VAL A 189 9.11 -6.80 -2.35
N LYS A 190 9.72 -5.94 -1.56
CA LYS A 190 10.62 -6.32 -0.48
C LYS A 190 9.95 -6.09 0.86
N ASN A 191 9.94 -7.11 1.68
CA ASN A 191 9.42 -7.04 3.03
C ASN A 191 10.53 -7.38 4.03
N LYS A 192 11.02 -6.36 4.74
CA LYS A 192 12.07 -6.52 5.74
C LYS A 192 11.63 -5.89 7.05
N PHE A 193 11.13 -6.70 7.97
CA PHE A 193 10.80 -6.27 9.33
C PHE A 193 11.07 -7.41 10.30
N GLN A 194 11.56 -7.11 11.50
CA GLN A 194 12.00 -8.10 12.49
C GLN A 194 12.93 -9.16 11.86
N SER A 195 12.60 -10.44 11.98
CA SER A 195 13.33 -11.58 11.38
C SER A 195 12.93 -11.87 9.93
N ILE A 196 11.90 -11.21 9.41
CA ILE A 196 11.40 -11.42 8.03
C ILE A 196 12.26 -10.62 7.06
N ASN A 197 12.75 -11.27 6.01
CA ASN A 197 13.43 -10.64 4.89
C ASN A 197 13.08 -11.42 3.60
N VAL A 198 12.06 -10.97 2.91
CA VAL A 198 11.47 -11.66 1.75
C VAL A 198 11.39 -10.71 0.56
N ASN A 199 11.73 -11.20 -0.61
CA ASN A 199 11.57 -10.52 -1.89
C ASN A 199 10.63 -11.36 -2.76
N ASN A 200 9.52 -10.76 -3.18
CA ASN A 200 8.52 -11.42 -4.02
C ASN A 200 8.22 -10.63 -5.28
N ASN A 201 7.96 -11.37 -6.35
CA ASN A 201 7.51 -10.84 -7.63
C ASN A 201 6.03 -11.19 -7.81
N PHE A 202 5.29 -10.23 -8.33
CA PHE A 202 3.85 -10.29 -8.51
C PHE A 202 3.50 -9.98 -9.96
N LEU A 203 2.55 -10.72 -10.49
CA LEU A 203 1.94 -10.48 -11.80
C LEU A 203 0.44 -10.50 -11.63
N GLY A 204 -0.24 -9.44 -12.04
CA GLY A 204 -1.69 -9.34 -12.10
C GLY A 204 -2.14 -9.05 -13.52
N THR A 205 -3.18 -9.69 -14.00
CA THR A 205 -3.79 -9.39 -15.30
C THR A 205 -5.29 -9.55 -15.23
N GLY A 206 -6.02 -8.82 -16.06
CA GLY A 206 -7.46 -8.91 -16.03
C GLY A 206 -8.15 -7.92 -16.96
N LEU A 207 -9.47 -7.91 -16.85
CA LEU A 207 -10.39 -7.03 -17.58
C LEU A 207 -11.29 -6.33 -16.59
N GLY A 208 -11.76 -5.14 -16.94
CA GLY A 208 -12.67 -4.40 -16.08
C GLY A 208 -13.50 -3.37 -16.82
N LEU A 209 -14.44 -2.83 -16.10
CA LEU A 209 -15.38 -1.82 -16.52
C LEU A 209 -15.40 -0.68 -15.50
N LEU A 210 -15.12 0.53 -15.95
CA LEU A 210 -15.38 1.75 -15.20
C LEU A 210 -16.63 2.39 -15.79
N PHE A 211 -17.63 2.66 -14.97
CA PHE A 211 -18.83 3.34 -15.44
C PHE A 211 -19.37 4.36 -14.45
N GLU A 212 -19.93 5.40 -15.03
CA GLU A 212 -20.53 6.50 -14.28
C GLU A 212 -21.94 6.14 -13.83
N THR A 213 -22.21 6.43 -12.56
CA THR A 213 -23.52 6.35 -11.94
C THR A 213 -23.95 7.73 -11.45
N LYS A 214 -25.20 7.88 -11.04
CA LYS A 214 -25.69 9.13 -10.43
C LYS A 214 -24.94 9.52 -9.14
N PHE A 215 -24.28 8.57 -8.51
CA PHE A 215 -23.62 8.77 -7.21
C PHE A 215 -22.08 8.80 -7.30
N GLY A 216 -21.50 8.48 -8.45
CA GLY A 216 -20.05 8.42 -8.64
C GLY A 216 -19.63 7.38 -9.67
N LEU A 217 -18.33 7.09 -9.75
CA LEU A 217 -17.78 6.09 -10.65
C LEU A 217 -17.69 4.74 -9.96
N LEU A 218 -18.23 3.71 -10.59
CA LEU A 218 -18.08 2.33 -10.16
C LEU A 218 -17.05 1.63 -11.05
N ASN A 219 -16.04 1.03 -10.41
CA ASN A 219 -15.02 0.20 -11.04
C ASN A 219 -15.28 -1.25 -10.68
N LEU A 220 -15.48 -2.08 -11.69
CA LEU A 220 -15.63 -3.53 -11.55
C LEU A 220 -14.55 -4.20 -12.38
N SER A 221 -13.76 -5.10 -11.79
CA SER A 221 -12.76 -5.83 -12.56
C SER A 221 -12.62 -7.28 -12.09
N TYR A 222 -12.39 -8.16 -13.06
CA TYR A 222 -11.95 -9.53 -12.82
C TYR A 222 -10.46 -9.64 -13.11
N ALA A 223 -9.71 -10.17 -12.16
CA ALA A 223 -8.27 -10.22 -12.20
C ALA A 223 -7.73 -11.57 -11.75
N ILE A 224 -6.62 -11.99 -12.33
CA ILE A 224 -5.86 -13.17 -11.96
C ILE A 224 -4.48 -12.72 -11.51
N GLY A 225 -4.07 -13.13 -10.30
CA GLY A 225 -2.78 -12.81 -9.70
C GLY A 225 -1.86 -14.03 -9.61
N LYS A 226 -0.58 -13.86 -9.90
CA LYS A 226 0.46 -14.88 -9.69
C LYS A 226 1.60 -14.29 -8.85
N ARG A 227 2.01 -15.03 -7.82
CA ARG A 227 3.18 -14.72 -6.99
C ARG A 227 4.24 -15.80 -7.17
N ASN A 228 5.52 -15.41 -7.19
CA ASN A 228 6.62 -16.33 -7.52
C ASN A 228 6.85 -17.43 -6.49
N ASP A 229 6.50 -17.23 -5.23
CA ASP A 229 6.73 -18.14 -4.10
C ASP A 229 5.55 -19.08 -3.78
N ILE A 230 4.44 -18.93 -4.50
CA ILE A 230 3.24 -19.77 -4.35
C ILE A 230 2.94 -20.53 -5.63
N LYS A 231 2.62 -21.81 -5.50
CA LYS A 231 2.14 -22.63 -6.61
C LYS A 231 0.86 -22.03 -7.19
N PHE A 232 0.84 -21.82 -8.49
CA PHE A 232 -0.29 -21.21 -9.16
C PHE A 232 -1.52 -22.11 -9.13
N ASN A 233 -2.64 -21.58 -8.62
CA ASN A 233 -3.96 -22.20 -8.65
C ASN A 233 -4.97 -21.14 -9.11
N ILE A 234 -5.60 -21.33 -10.27
CA ILE A 234 -6.47 -20.33 -10.88
C ILE A 234 -7.68 -19.96 -10.00
N ARG A 235 -8.22 -20.88 -9.22
CA ARG A 235 -9.36 -20.60 -8.33
C ARG A 235 -8.98 -19.63 -7.20
N GLU A 236 -7.80 -19.81 -6.62
CA GLU A 236 -7.29 -18.96 -5.53
C GLU A 236 -6.72 -17.66 -6.07
N ALA A 237 -6.17 -17.69 -7.28
CA ALA A 237 -5.56 -16.58 -7.97
C ALA A 237 -6.58 -15.59 -8.55
N SER A 238 -7.84 -16.01 -8.74
CA SER A 238 -8.90 -15.18 -9.32
C SER A 238 -9.55 -14.30 -8.27
N LYS A 239 -9.72 -13.02 -8.59
CA LYS A 239 -10.36 -12.01 -7.73
C LYS A 239 -11.33 -11.14 -8.53
N ILE A 240 -12.43 -10.81 -7.92
CA ILE A 240 -13.31 -9.73 -8.37
C ILE A 240 -13.03 -8.52 -7.49
N HIS A 241 -12.70 -7.40 -8.12
CA HIS A 241 -12.49 -6.14 -7.42
C HIS A 241 -13.65 -5.19 -7.72
N ILE A 242 -14.16 -4.57 -6.67
CA ILE A 242 -15.19 -3.54 -6.75
C ILE A 242 -14.61 -2.27 -6.11
N GLY A 243 -14.55 -1.20 -6.88
CA GLY A 243 -14.11 0.11 -6.43
C GLY A 243 -15.19 1.15 -6.66
N TYR A 244 -15.37 2.05 -5.71
CA TYR A 244 -16.28 3.17 -5.84
C TYR A 244 -15.52 4.48 -5.62
N ILE A 245 -15.69 5.43 -6.55
CA ILE A 245 -15.06 6.75 -6.49
C ILE A 245 -16.18 7.78 -6.49
N ASN A 246 -16.35 8.41 -5.34
CA ASN A 246 -17.26 9.55 -5.23
C ASN A 246 -16.52 10.83 -5.58
N TYR A 247 -17.18 11.73 -6.29
CA TYR A 247 -16.67 13.06 -6.62
C TYR A 247 -17.74 14.09 -6.26
N PHE A 248 -17.64 14.59 -5.07
CA PHE A 248 -18.29 15.82 -4.67
C PHE A 248 -17.38 17.01 -4.89
#